data_f0cdb930576ef84053962f7a340df136
#
_entry.id   f0cdb930576ef84053962f7a340df136
#
_cell.length_a   1.000
_cell.length_b   1.000
_cell.length_c   1.000
_cell.angle_alpha   90.00
_cell.angle_beta   90.00
_cell.angle_gamma   90.00
#
_symmetry.space_group_name_H-M   'P 1'
#
loop_
_entity.id
_entity.type
_entity.pdbx_description
1 polymer ?
#
loop_
_entity_poly.entity_id
_entity_poly.type
_entity_poly.pdbx_seq_one_letter_code
_entity_poly.pdbx_strand_id
1 'polypeptide(L)'
;MIKQQWFVKMEELAKPAIEAIKNGDLRFVPERFNKIYLHWLENIRDWCISRQIWWGHRIPAYYCDECGEVVVAREMPEKCPHCGCTHLTQDEDTLDTWFSSALWPFSTLGWPEETEDFKYFYPTDVLVTGYDIIFFWVIRMVFSGYAHTGKAPFHTVLIHGLVRDSQGRKMSKSLGNGIDPLEIIDQYGADALRMTLMTGNAPGNDMRFYNERVEASRNFANKVWNASRFMLMNFEQAAEKGLSLIHISEPTRL
;
A
#
# COMPACT_ATOMS: atom_id res chain seq x y z
N MET A 1 -29.38 15.19 8.63
CA MET A 1 -30.01 15.42 7.31
C MET A 1 -29.93 14.12 6.54
N ILE A 2 -31.02 13.60 6.00
CA ILE A 2 -31.04 12.42 5.15
C ILE A 2 -30.71 12.89 3.73
N LYS A 3 -29.68 12.31 3.10
CA LYS A 3 -29.26 12.61 1.73
C LYS A 3 -29.19 11.32 0.93
N GLN A 4 -29.58 11.35 -0.34
CA GLN A 4 -29.35 10.26 -1.27
C GLN A 4 -27.86 10.11 -1.49
N GLN A 5 -27.39 8.87 -1.57
CA GLN A 5 -25.97 8.55 -1.77
C GLN A 5 -25.83 7.34 -2.69
N TRP A 6 -24.71 7.29 -3.38
CA TRP A 6 -24.36 6.18 -4.26
C TRP A 6 -23.69 5.05 -3.48
N PHE A 7 -24.14 3.83 -3.77
CA PHE A 7 -23.60 2.60 -3.18
C PHE A 7 -23.20 1.62 -4.26
N VAL A 8 -22.11 0.91 -4.03
CA VAL A 8 -21.71 -0.26 -4.80
C VAL A 8 -22.25 -1.50 -4.10
N LYS A 9 -22.99 -2.35 -4.83
CA LYS A 9 -23.44 -3.65 -4.34
C LYS A 9 -22.25 -4.60 -4.24
N MET A 10 -21.90 -4.99 -3.01
CA MET A 10 -20.65 -5.69 -2.74
C MET A 10 -20.77 -7.22 -2.78
N GLU A 11 -21.96 -7.79 -2.63
CA GLU A 11 -22.15 -9.24 -2.51
C GLU A 11 -21.53 -10.04 -3.67
N GLU A 12 -21.83 -9.65 -4.91
CA GLU A 12 -21.30 -10.33 -6.10
C GLU A 12 -19.81 -10.05 -6.31
N LEU A 13 -19.34 -8.85 -5.98
CA LEU A 13 -17.94 -8.49 -6.10
C LEU A 13 -17.04 -9.17 -5.06
N ALA A 14 -17.59 -9.54 -3.91
CA ALA A 14 -16.85 -10.24 -2.86
C ALA A 14 -16.57 -11.72 -3.20
N LYS A 15 -17.44 -12.36 -3.98
CA LYS A 15 -17.32 -13.79 -4.30
C LYS A 15 -15.98 -14.16 -4.92
N PRO A 16 -15.53 -13.56 -6.05
CA PRO A 16 -14.24 -13.91 -6.63
C PRO A 16 -13.07 -13.55 -5.72
N ALA A 17 -13.19 -12.49 -4.89
CA ALA A 17 -12.16 -12.13 -3.94
C ALA A 17 -12.01 -13.16 -2.79
N ILE A 18 -13.10 -13.78 -2.34
CA ILE A 18 -13.08 -14.88 -1.36
C ILE A 18 -12.44 -16.13 -1.99
N GLU A 19 -12.86 -16.47 -3.20
CA GLU A 19 -12.35 -17.66 -3.90
C GLU A 19 -10.86 -17.55 -4.21
N ALA A 20 -10.33 -16.35 -4.46
CA ALA A 20 -8.92 -16.12 -4.69
C ALA A 20 -8.01 -16.62 -3.56
N ILE A 21 -8.44 -16.46 -2.29
CA ILE A 21 -7.71 -17.03 -1.13
C ILE A 21 -7.84 -18.55 -1.08
N LYS A 22 -9.05 -19.08 -1.33
CA LYS A 22 -9.31 -20.51 -1.24
C LYS A 22 -8.58 -21.32 -2.31
N ASN A 23 -8.47 -20.75 -3.52
CA ASN A 23 -7.80 -21.37 -4.66
C ASN A 23 -6.27 -21.16 -4.65
N GLY A 24 -5.77 -20.26 -3.79
CA GLY A 24 -4.35 -19.91 -3.73
C GLY A 24 -3.90 -18.90 -4.77
N ASP A 25 -4.82 -18.28 -5.51
CA ASP A 25 -4.51 -17.19 -6.45
C ASP A 25 -3.98 -15.95 -5.72
N LEU A 26 -4.41 -15.75 -4.47
CA LEU A 26 -3.98 -14.71 -3.57
C LEU A 26 -3.57 -15.29 -2.22
N ARG A 27 -2.45 -14.86 -1.69
CA ARG A 27 -1.99 -15.26 -0.34
C ARG A 27 -1.46 -14.07 0.45
N PHE A 28 -1.62 -14.11 1.77
CA PHE A 28 -1.01 -13.13 2.67
C PHE A 28 0.23 -13.70 3.35
N VAL A 29 1.22 -12.85 3.53
CA VAL A 29 2.41 -13.12 4.34
C VAL A 29 2.46 -12.05 5.44
N PRO A 30 2.30 -12.42 6.73
CA PRO A 30 2.02 -13.74 7.27
C PRO A 30 0.59 -14.25 7.00
N GLU A 31 0.45 -15.56 6.94
CA GLU A 31 -0.81 -16.25 6.60
C GLU A 31 -1.98 -15.93 7.54
N ARG A 32 -1.69 -15.54 8.80
CA ARG A 32 -2.73 -15.14 9.77
C ARG A 32 -3.67 -14.05 9.24
N PHE A 33 -3.23 -13.23 8.30
CA PHE A 33 -4.04 -12.15 7.71
C PHE A 33 -5.08 -12.67 6.70
N ASN A 34 -4.97 -13.91 6.20
CA ASN A 34 -6.03 -14.54 5.43
C ASN A 34 -7.37 -14.55 6.19
N LYS A 35 -7.33 -14.82 7.50
CA LYS A 35 -8.54 -14.85 8.34
C LYS A 35 -9.18 -13.46 8.46
N ILE A 36 -8.37 -12.42 8.57
CA ILE A 36 -8.85 -11.03 8.65
C ILE A 36 -9.48 -10.61 7.33
N TYR A 37 -8.82 -10.91 6.22
CA TYR A 37 -9.30 -10.61 4.88
C TYR A 37 -10.64 -11.33 4.60
N LEU A 38 -10.73 -12.63 4.86
CA LEU A 38 -11.96 -13.41 4.67
C LEU A 38 -13.09 -12.91 5.57
N HIS A 39 -12.80 -12.62 6.85
CA HIS A 39 -13.80 -12.09 7.77
C HIS A 39 -14.47 -10.80 7.26
N TRP A 40 -13.70 -9.89 6.68
CA TRP A 40 -14.23 -8.67 6.09
C TRP A 40 -15.10 -8.94 4.86
N LEU A 41 -14.70 -9.86 4.00
CA LEU A 41 -15.45 -10.18 2.78
C LEU A 41 -16.72 -10.99 3.06
N GLU A 42 -16.68 -11.93 3.99
CA GLU A 42 -17.85 -12.74 4.38
C GLU A 42 -18.94 -11.91 5.09
N ASN A 43 -18.54 -10.79 5.69
CA ASN A 43 -19.46 -9.87 6.37
C ASN A 43 -19.57 -8.52 5.65
N ILE A 44 -19.24 -8.48 4.36
CA ILE A 44 -19.20 -7.23 3.62
C ILE A 44 -20.61 -6.63 3.46
N ARG A 45 -20.67 -5.32 3.54
CA ARG A 45 -21.88 -4.53 3.27
C ARG A 45 -21.65 -3.64 2.06
N ASP A 46 -22.74 -3.16 1.48
CA ASP A 46 -22.69 -2.23 0.36
C ASP A 46 -21.84 -1.01 0.71
N TRP A 47 -21.00 -0.62 -0.22
CA TRP A 47 -20.02 0.44 -0.03
C TRP A 47 -20.58 1.77 -0.50
N CYS A 48 -20.77 2.71 0.43
CA CYS A 48 -21.11 4.09 0.10
C CYS A 48 -19.89 4.78 -0.54
N ILE A 49 -20.04 5.18 -1.80
CA ILE A 49 -18.96 5.83 -2.58
C ILE A 49 -19.12 7.35 -2.67
N SER A 50 -20.25 7.92 -2.21
CA SER A 50 -20.48 9.37 -2.20
C SER A 50 -19.73 10.07 -1.08
N ARG A 51 -19.08 11.20 -1.39
CA ARG A 51 -18.46 12.11 -0.42
C ARG A 51 -18.87 13.54 -0.72
N GLN A 52 -19.20 14.28 0.34
CA GLN A 52 -19.59 15.68 0.27
C GLN A 52 -18.38 16.56 0.56
N ILE A 53 -17.40 16.52 -0.36
CA ILE A 53 -16.16 17.29 -0.26
C ILE A 53 -15.97 18.13 -1.52
N TRP A 54 -15.33 19.28 -1.37
CA TRP A 54 -15.08 20.20 -2.48
C TRP A 54 -14.06 19.66 -3.49
N TRP A 55 -13.04 18.97 -3.01
CA TRP A 55 -11.97 18.44 -3.84
C TRP A 55 -12.10 16.93 -4.03
N GLY A 56 -12.17 16.49 -5.28
CA GLY A 56 -12.28 15.06 -5.62
C GLY A 56 -12.84 14.86 -7.02
N HIS A 57 -12.96 13.60 -7.43
CA HIS A 57 -13.58 13.21 -8.69
C HIS A 57 -15.11 13.23 -8.53
N ARG A 58 -15.80 14.09 -9.22
CA ARG A 58 -17.27 14.11 -9.20
C ARG A 58 -17.86 12.82 -9.74
N ILE A 59 -18.93 12.37 -9.14
CA ILE A 59 -19.68 11.20 -9.61
C ILE A 59 -20.18 11.47 -11.02
N PRO A 60 -19.91 10.58 -12.00
CA PRO A 60 -20.27 10.79 -13.40
C PRO A 60 -21.74 10.41 -13.67
N ALA A 61 -22.64 10.92 -12.86
CA ALA A 61 -24.08 10.75 -12.95
C ALA A 61 -24.76 12.09 -13.21
N TYR A 62 -25.69 12.12 -14.15
CA TYR A 62 -26.38 13.32 -14.63
C TYR A 62 -27.87 13.11 -14.50
N TYR A 63 -28.53 13.99 -13.78
CA TYR A 63 -29.98 14.00 -13.57
C TYR A 63 -30.65 14.84 -14.62
N CYS A 64 -31.68 14.29 -15.28
CA CYS A 64 -32.49 15.05 -16.22
C CYS A 64 -33.50 15.91 -15.47
N ASP A 65 -33.50 17.23 -15.73
CA ASP A 65 -34.34 18.17 -15.03
C ASP A 65 -35.85 18.03 -15.41
N GLU A 66 -36.17 17.40 -16.55
CA GLU A 66 -37.53 17.17 -16.98
C GLU A 66 -38.12 15.83 -16.57
N CYS A 67 -37.43 14.70 -16.83
CA CYS A 67 -37.97 13.37 -16.57
C CYS A 67 -37.44 12.74 -15.28
N GLY A 68 -36.44 13.35 -14.63
CA GLY A 68 -35.85 12.85 -13.39
C GLY A 68 -34.96 11.59 -13.57
N GLU A 69 -34.79 11.09 -14.81
CA GLU A 69 -33.94 9.93 -15.08
C GLU A 69 -32.45 10.26 -14.88
N VAL A 70 -31.71 9.23 -14.48
CA VAL A 70 -30.28 9.34 -14.21
C VAL A 70 -29.47 8.70 -15.34
N VAL A 71 -28.57 9.48 -15.90
CA VAL A 71 -27.67 9.02 -16.96
C VAL A 71 -26.25 8.94 -16.39
N VAL A 72 -25.61 7.77 -16.50
CA VAL A 72 -24.19 7.59 -16.13
C VAL A 72 -23.37 7.63 -17.43
N ALA A 73 -22.45 8.60 -17.53
CA ALA A 73 -21.63 8.77 -18.71
C ALA A 73 -20.26 9.37 -18.33
N ARG A 74 -19.24 9.16 -19.21
CA ARG A 74 -17.89 9.71 -19.00
C ARG A 74 -17.87 11.24 -19.06
N GLU A 75 -18.69 11.79 -19.94
CA GLU A 75 -18.86 13.22 -20.15
C GLU A 75 -20.34 13.55 -20.08
N MET A 76 -20.65 14.82 -19.85
CA MET A 76 -22.05 15.28 -19.81
C MET A 76 -22.72 15.04 -21.15
N PRO A 77 -23.81 14.25 -21.20
CA PRO A 77 -24.53 14.03 -22.45
C PRO A 77 -25.17 15.34 -22.96
N GLU A 78 -25.18 15.54 -24.27
CA GLU A 78 -25.84 16.69 -24.88
C GLU A 78 -27.35 16.67 -24.67
N LYS A 79 -27.95 15.49 -24.60
CA LYS A 79 -29.38 15.25 -24.43
C LYS A 79 -29.64 14.04 -23.56
N CYS A 80 -30.73 14.11 -22.79
CA CYS A 80 -31.25 12.95 -22.07
C CYS A 80 -31.67 11.87 -23.07
N PRO A 81 -31.17 10.63 -22.95
CA PRO A 81 -31.53 9.53 -23.87
C PRO A 81 -32.99 9.08 -23.73
N HIS A 82 -33.68 9.44 -22.63
CA HIS A 82 -35.05 9.04 -22.37
C HIS A 82 -36.09 10.03 -22.92
N CYS A 83 -35.88 11.35 -22.71
CA CYS A 83 -36.87 12.36 -23.11
C CYS A 83 -36.33 13.39 -24.12
N GLY A 84 -35.03 13.39 -24.42
CA GLY A 84 -34.42 14.34 -25.34
C GLY A 84 -34.15 15.73 -24.75
N CYS A 85 -34.42 15.95 -23.46
CA CYS A 85 -34.12 17.21 -22.77
C CYS A 85 -32.62 17.51 -22.80
N THR A 86 -32.25 18.78 -22.98
CA THR A 86 -30.87 19.25 -22.98
C THR A 86 -30.37 19.75 -21.63
N HIS A 87 -31.29 19.83 -20.65
CA HIS A 87 -30.96 20.27 -19.31
C HIS A 87 -30.70 19.07 -18.41
N LEU A 88 -29.40 18.85 -18.11
CA LEU A 88 -28.94 17.82 -17.20
C LEU A 88 -28.05 18.44 -16.13
N THR A 89 -28.24 18.00 -14.90
CA THR A 89 -27.45 18.45 -13.75
C THR A 89 -26.57 17.30 -13.25
N GLN A 90 -25.24 17.49 -13.19
CA GLN A 90 -24.33 16.51 -12.67
C GLN A 90 -24.45 16.39 -11.15
N ASP A 91 -24.32 15.17 -10.63
CA ASP A 91 -24.26 14.92 -9.18
C ASP A 91 -23.19 15.79 -8.51
N GLU A 92 -23.54 16.39 -7.37
CA GLU A 92 -22.63 17.28 -6.63
C GLU A 92 -21.59 16.53 -5.81
N ASP A 93 -21.86 15.26 -5.47
CA ASP A 93 -20.96 14.44 -4.65
C ASP A 93 -19.74 14.02 -5.43
N THR A 94 -18.66 13.77 -4.71
CA THR A 94 -17.42 13.21 -5.24
C THR A 94 -17.30 11.75 -4.85
N LEU A 95 -16.49 11.00 -5.60
CA LEU A 95 -16.18 9.62 -5.30
C LEU A 95 -15.29 9.50 -4.06
N ASP A 96 -15.52 8.47 -3.27
CA ASP A 96 -14.60 8.04 -2.20
C ASP A 96 -13.17 7.90 -2.74
N THR A 97 -12.19 8.42 -2.02
CA THR A 97 -10.78 8.36 -2.43
C THR A 97 -10.30 6.92 -2.70
N TRP A 98 -10.88 5.96 -1.98
CA TRP A 98 -10.57 4.54 -2.17
C TRP A 98 -11.13 3.95 -3.46
N PHE A 99 -12.03 4.65 -4.14
CA PHE A 99 -12.58 4.22 -5.42
C PHE A 99 -11.51 4.25 -6.51
N SER A 100 -10.84 5.38 -6.67
CA SER A 100 -9.72 5.50 -7.62
C SER A 100 -8.48 4.73 -7.14
N SER A 101 -8.20 4.70 -5.82
CA SER A 101 -7.09 3.93 -5.26
C SER A 101 -7.20 2.43 -5.52
N ALA A 102 -8.42 1.90 -5.66
CA ALA A 102 -8.66 0.50 -6.01
C ALA A 102 -8.23 0.14 -7.45
N LEU A 103 -8.13 1.13 -8.32
CA LEU A 103 -7.74 0.93 -9.72
C LEU A 103 -6.22 0.91 -9.92
N TRP A 104 -5.45 1.30 -8.91
CA TRP A 104 -4.01 1.52 -9.00
C TRP A 104 -3.22 0.37 -9.66
N PRO A 105 -3.44 -0.93 -9.36
CA PRO A 105 -2.62 -2.00 -9.93
C PRO A 105 -2.66 -2.11 -11.44
N PHE A 106 -3.70 -1.61 -12.08
CA PHE A 106 -3.89 -1.70 -13.52
C PHE A 106 -4.02 -0.33 -14.22
N SER A 107 -4.55 0.69 -13.55
CA SER A 107 -4.69 2.03 -14.14
C SER A 107 -3.35 2.70 -14.40
N THR A 108 -2.34 2.48 -13.54
CA THR A 108 -0.99 3.02 -13.71
C THR A 108 -0.22 2.37 -14.87
N LEU A 109 -0.68 1.22 -15.33
CA LEU A 109 -0.11 0.50 -16.47
C LEU A 109 -0.83 0.80 -17.80
N GLY A 110 -1.75 1.78 -17.78
CA GLY A 110 -2.45 2.27 -18.95
C GLY A 110 -3.84 1.69 -19.20
N TRP A 111 -4.34 0.80 -18.32
CA TRP A 111 -5.73 0.33 -18.45
C TRP A 111 -6.70 1.54 -18.52
N PRO A 112 -7.75 1.53 -19.38
CA PRO A 112 -8.32 0.37 -20.08
C PRO A 112 -7.65 -0.02 -21.41
N GLU A 113 -6.57 0.63 -21.80
CA GLU A 113 -5.83 0.28 -23.00
C GLU A 113 -4.92 -0.93 -22.78
N GLU A 114 -4.78 -1.76 -23.81
CA GLU A 114 -3.90 -2.94 -23.82
C GLU A 114 -2.44 -2.53 -24.12
N THR A 115 -1.85 -1.74 -23.21
CA THR A 115 -0.46 -1.28 -23.34
C THR A 115 0.54 -2.43 -23.18
N GLU A 116 1.78 -2.24 -23.63
CA GLU A 116 2.86 -3.22 -23.42
C GLU A 116 3.17 -3.41 -21.92
N ASP A 117 3.16 -2.32 -21.15
CA ASP A 117 3.36 -2.37 -19.69
C ASP A 117 2.25 -3.14 -19.01
N PHE A 118 0.98 -2.93 -19.39
CA PHE A 118 -0.13 -3.67 -18.81
C PHE A 118 -0.04 -5.17 -19.12
N LYS A 119 0.30 -5.55 -20.33
CA LYS A 119 0.48 -6.96 -20.71
C LYS A 119 1.63 -7.63 -20.00
N TYR A 120 2.70 -6.89 -19.72
CA TYR A 120 3.92 -7.44 -19.12
C TYR A 120 3.85 -7.49 -17.57
N PHE A 121 3.39 -6.41 -16.94
CA PHE A 121 3.46 -6.25 -15.49
C PHE A 121 2.18 -6.64 -14.73
N TYR A 122 1.05 -6.81 -15.43
CA TYR A 122 -0.21 -7.18 -14.78
C TYR A 122 -0.60 -8.63 -15.07
N PRO A 123 -0.97 -9.44 -14.03
CA PRO A 123 -0.93 -9.16 -12.59
C PRO A 123 0.49 -8.99 -12.04
N THR A 124 0.63 -8.22 -10.95
CA THR A 124 1.92 -8.08 -10.25
C THR A 124 2.17 -9.25 -9.29
N ASP A 125 3.43 -9.42 -8.86
CA ASP A 125 3.80 -10.54 -7.98
C ASP A 125 3.49 -10.25 -6.51
N VAL A 126 3.89 -9.08 -6.01
CA VAL A 126 3.83 -8.75 -4.59
C VAL A 126 3.32 -7.33 -4.36
N LEU A 127 2.27 -7.23 -3.53
CA LEU A 127 1.86 -5.97 -2.91
C LEU A 127 2.42 -5.91 -1.50
N VAL A 128 3.07 -4.80 -1.13
CA VAL A 128 3.56 -4.55 0.24
C VAL A 128 2.72 -3.45 0.87
N THR A 129 2.10 -3.72 2.04
CA THR A 129 1.25 -2.74 2.72
C THR A 129 1.12 -3.02 4.21
N GLY A 130 0.60 -2.04 4.96
CA GLY A 130 0.23 -2.21 6.37
C GLY A 130 -1.08 -2.98 6.53
N TYR A 131 -1.24 -3.63 7.67
CA TYR A 131 -2.45 -4.40 7.98
C TYR A 131 -3.69 -3.52 8.17
N ASP A 132 -3.52 -2.26 8.50
CA ASP A 132 -4.60 -1.32 8.81
C ASP A 132 -5.43 -0.89 7.59
N ILE A 133 -4.93 -1.13 6.38
CA ILE A 133 -5.63 -0.84 5.12
C ILE A 133 -5.97 -2.08 4.29
N ILE A 134 -5.98 -3.27 4.90
CA ILE A 134 -6.44 -4.49 4.22
C ILE A 134 -7.86 -4.29 3.70
N PHE A 135 -8.78 -3.81 4.55
CA PHE A 135 -10.17 -3.56 4.16
C PHE A 135 -10.31 -2.42 3.15
N PHE A 136 -9.65 -1.29 3.43
CA PHE A 136 -9.86 -0.08 2.63
C PHE A 136 -9.17 -0.11 1.27
N TRP A 137 -8.06 -0.83 1.14
CA TRP A 137 -7.26 -0.82 -0.07
C TRP A 137 -7.10 -2.19 -0.70
N VAL A 138 -6.58 -3.19 0.03
CA VAL A 138 -6.29 -4.51 -0.54
C VAL A 138 -7.55 -5.17 -1.08
N ILE A 139 -8.61 -5.27 -0.28
CA ILE A 139 -9.89 -5.87 -0.69
C ILE A 139 -10.46 -5.15 -1.92
N ARG A 140 -10.39 -3.81 -1.92
CA ARG A 140 -10.92 -3.00 -3.02
C ARG A 140 -10.13 -3.19 -4.31
N MET A 141 -8.81 -3.28 -4.25
CA MET A 141 -8.00 -3.62 -5.41
C MET A 141 -8.33 -5.02 -5.95
N VAL A 142 -8.52 -6.00 -5.08
CA VAL A 142 -8.80 -7.38 -5.50
C VAL A 142 -10.14 -7.49 -6.22
N PHE A 143 -11.23 -6.99 -5.63
CA PHE A 143 -12.52 -7.08 -6.32
C PHE A 143 -12.57 -6.20 -7.58
N SER A 144 -11.91 -5.03 -7.59
CA SER A 144 -11.81 -4.19 -8.78
C SER A 144 -11.00 -4.88 -9.89
N GLY A 145 -9.90 -5.56 -9.52
CA GLY A 145 -9.13 -6.36 -10.46
C GLY A 145 -9.98 -7.42 -11.14
N TYR A 146 -10.72 -8.21 -10.37
CA TYR A 146 -11.62 -9.22 -10.93
C TYR A 146 -12.75 -8.60 -11.77
N ALA A 147 -13.36 -7.51 -11.31
CA ALA A 147 -14.45 -6.86 -12.03
C ALA A 147 -14.05 -6.27 -13.38
N HIS A 148 -12.82 -5.75 -13.48
CA HIS A 148 -12.36 -5.03 -14.67
C HIS A 148 -11.47 -5.85 -15.59
N THR A 149 -10.71 -6.81 -15.04
CA THR A 149 -9.71 -7.57 -15.80
C THR A 149 -9.91 -9.07 -15.75
N GLY A 150 -10.83 -9.56 -14.90
CA GLY A 150 -11.07 -10.99 -14.67
C GLY A 150 -9.97 -11.73 -13.90
N LYS A 151 -8.99 -11.01 -13.35
CA LYS A 151 -7.83 -11.59 -12.66
C LYS A 151 -7.58 -10.92 -11.32
N ALA A 152 -6.95 -11.67 -10.38
CA ALA A 152 -6.37 -11.07 -9.18
C ALA A 152 -5.27 -10.08 -9.57
N PRO A 153 -5.19 -8.89 -8.93
CA PRO A 153 -4.21 -7.87 -9.32
C PRO A 153 -2.78 -8.19 -8.88
N PHE A 154 -2.59 -9.09 -7.93
CA PHE A 154 -1.31 -9.54 -7.39
C PHE A 154 -1.46 -10.91 -6.72
N HIS A 155 -0.36 -11.67 -6.64
CA HIS A 155 -0.34 -13.02 -6.06
C HIS A 155 -0.10 -13.03 -4.54
N THR A 156 0.76 -12.14 -4.07
CA THR A 156 1.17 -12.13 -2.66
C THR A 156 0.96 -10.75 -2.05
N VAL A 157 0.35 -10.70 -0.86
CA VAL A 157 0.26 -9.49 -0.04
C VAL A 157 1.20 -9.65 1.15
N LEU A 158 2.32 -8.94 1.12
CA LEU A 158 3.26 -8.89 2.23
C LEU A 158 2.82 -7.79 3.20
N ILE A 159 2.42 -8.20 4.38
CA ILE A 159 1.95 -7.27 5.43
C ILE A 159 3.11 -6.90 6.34
N HIS A 160 3.40 -5.60 6.42
CA HIS A 160 4.29 -5.05 7.44
C HIS A 160 3.50 -4.50 8.63
N GLY A 161 4.17 -4.37 9.77
CA GLY A 161 3.61 -3.69 10.94
C GLY A 161 3.70 -2.16 10.81
N LEU A 162 3.10 -1.46 11.76
CA LEU A 162 3.17 -0.01 11.86
C LEU A 162 4.32 0.41 12.77
N VAL A 163 4.96 1.53 12.43
CA VAL A 163 5.89 2.20 13.33
C VAL A 163 5.07 3.02 14.32
N ARG A 164 5.27 2.75 15.61
CA ARG A 164 4.60 3.41 16.74
C ARG A 164 5.58 4.26 17.51
N ASP A 165 5.08 5.22 18.27
CA ASP A 165 5.92 6.00 19.19
C ASP A 165 6.52 5.11 20.31
N SER A 166 7.39 5.67 21.13
CA SER A 166 8.06 4.97 22.23
C SER A 166 7.09 4.40 23.27
N GLN A 167 5.88 4.96 23.37
CA GLN A 167 4.81 4.48 24.24
C GLN A 167 3.92 3.41 23.60
N GLY A 168 4.15 3.09 22.30
CA GLY A 168 3.38 2.13 21.54
C GLY A 168 2.08 2.69 20.94
N ARG A 169 1.88 4.01 20.95
CA ARG A 169 0.70 4.65 20.34
C ARG A 169 0.90 4.80 18.84
N LYS A 170 -0.18 4.70 18.08
CA LYS A 170 -0.16 4.99 16.63
C LYS A 170 0.21 6.47 16.43
N MET A 171 1.17 6.74 15.56
CA MET A 171 1.54 8.10 15.19
C MET A 171 0.41 8.76 14.40
N SER A 172 0.06 10.00 14.77
CA SER A 172 -0.95 10.78 14.08
C SER A 172 -0.64 12.27 14.14
N LYS A 173 -1.11 13.02 13.14
CA LYS A 173 -0.97 14.48 13.11
C LYS A 173 -1.66 15.16 14.29
N SER A 174 -2.82 14.62 14.70
CA SER A 174 -3.61 15.17 15.82
C SER A 174 -2.94 15.00 17.18
N LEU A 175 -2.13 13.95 17.36
CA LEU A 175 -1.39 13.70 18.61
C LEU A 175 -0.02 14.40 18.62
N GLY A 176 0.45 14.89 17.48
CA GLY A 176 1.77 15.52 17.37
C GLY A 176 2.94 14.59 17.72
N ASN A 177 2.71 13.26 17.69
CA ASN A 177 3.70 12.25 18.03
C ASN A 177 4.37 11.62 16.79
N GLY A 178 4.23 12.25 15.63
CA GLY A 178 4.93 11.86 14.41
C GLY A 178 6.42 12.16 14.53
N ILE A 179 7.24 11.27 13.98
CA ILE A 179 8.70 11.43 13.89
C ILE A 179 9.02 11.74 12.44
N ASP A 180 9.68 12.87 12.19
CA ASP A 180 10.18 13.20 10.86
C ASP A 180 11.42 12.36 10.56
N PRO A 181 11.38 11.50 9.53
CA PRO A 181 12.53 10.69 9.14
C PRO A 181 13.74 11.54 8.70
N LEU A 182 13.53 12.75 8.18
CA LEU A 182 14.62 13.63 7.76
C LEU A 182 15.41 14.16 8.96
N GLU A 183 14.75 14.54 10.05
CA GLU A 183 15.41 14.93 11.29
C GLU A 183 16.26 13.80 11.87
N ILE A 184 15.77 12.56 11.80
CA ILE A 184 16.53 11.38 12.24
C ILE A 184 17.73 11.12 11.33
N ILE A 185 17.58 11.30 10.02
CA ILE A 185 18.68 11.17 9.06
C ILE A 185 19.76 12.20 9.31
N ASP A 186 19.40 13.45 9.58
CA ASP A 186 20.34 14.52 9.88
C ASP A 186 21.14 14.26 11.17
N GLN A 187 20.51 13.64 12.18
CA GLN A 187 21.17 13.35 13.47
C GLN A 187 22.00 12.07 13.45
N TYR A 188 21.55 11.03 12.80
CA TYR A 188 22.13 9.68 12.93
C TYR A 188 22.63 9.09 11.62
N GLY A 189 22.26 9.67 10.49
CA GLY A 189 22.53 9.16 9.14
C GLY A 189 21.45 8.23 8.60
N ALA A 190 21.33 8.20 7.28
CA ALA A 190 20.31 7.40 6.58
C ALA A 190 20.46 5.88 6.82
N ASP A 191 21.70 5.39 6.86
CA ASP A 191 21.98 3.96 7.09
C ASP A 191 21.53 3.50 8.48
N ALA A 192 21.71 4.35 9.51
CA ALA A 192 21.26 4.07 10.86
C ALA A 192 19.73 3.93 10.93
N LEU A 193 18.99 4.84 10.30
CA LEU A 193 17.53 4.78 10.24
C LEU A 193 17.07 3.54 9.46
N ARG A 194 17.62 3.29 8.28
CA ARG A 194 17.28 2.13 7.44
C ARG A 194 17.55 0.80 8.17
N MET A 195 18.71 0.68 8.80
CA MET A 195 19.07 -0.50 9.61
C MET A 195 18.10 -0.70 10.77
N THR A 196 17.72 0.38 11.46
CA THR A 196 16.76 0.33 12.56
C THR A 196 15.39 -0.19 12.12
N LEU A 197 14.90 0.29 10.96
CA LEU A 197 13.59 -0.11 10.44
C LEU A 197 13.58 -1.56 9.92
N MET A 198 14.72 -2.07 9.47
CA MET A 198 14.82 -3.42 8.91
C MET A 198 15.14 -4.51 9.95
N THR A 199 15.71 -4.12 11.10
CA THR A 199 16.16 -5.10 12.10
C THR A 199 15.15 -5.29 13.23
N GLY A 200 15.06 -6.54 13.73
CA GLY A 200 14.29 -6.89 14.92
C GLY A 200 12.77 -6.80 14.73
N ASN A 201 12.29 -6.86 13.51
CA ASN A 201 10.86 -6.89 13.19
C ASN A 201 10.49 -8.24 12.59
N ALA A 202 9.31 -8.74 12.98
CA ALA A 202 8.67 -9.84 12.28
C ALA A 202 7.56 -9.30 11.38
N PRO A 203 7.33 -9.89 10.19
CA PRO A 203 6.27 -9.45 9.29
C PRO A 203 4.91 -9.34 9.97
N GLY A 204 4.22 -8.23 9.76
CA GLY A 204 2.91 -7.95 10.32
C GLY A 204 2.87 -7.56 11.80
N ASN A 205 4.01 -7.40 12.45
CA ASN A 205 4.10 -6.93 13.84
C ASN A 205 4.52 -5.46 13.89
N ASP A 206 3.89 -4.70 14.80
CA ASP A 206 4.23 -3.31 15.02
C ASP A 206 5.60 -3.16 15.67
N MET A 207 6.27 -2.05 15.35
CA MET A 207 7.54 -1.67 15.92
C MET A 207 7.39 -0.38 16.73
N ARG A 208 7.94 -0.35 17.93
CA ARG A 208 8.13 0.89 18.67
C ARG A 208 9.43 1.55 18.25
N PHE A 209 9.36 2.85 17.97
CA PHE A 209 10.52 3.63 17.59
C PHE A 209 11.16 4.28 18.81
N TYR A 210 12.47 4.12 18.94
CA TYR A 210 13.30 4.71 19.99
C TYR A 210 14.57 5.28 19.39
N ASN A 211 14.99 6.47 19.80
CA ASN A 211 16.22 7.09 19.33
C ASN A 211 17.46 6.27 19.72
N GLU A 212 17.45 5.65 20.90
CA GLU A 212 18.53 4.77 21.35
C GLU A 212 18.78 3.58 20.41
N ARG A 213 17.72 3.10 19.78
CA ARG A 213 17.83 2.03 18.78
C ARG A 213 18.48 2.50 17.49
N VAL A 214 18.18 3.74 17.08
CA VAL A 214 18.83 4.35 15.90
C VAL A 214 20.31 4.59 16.19
N GLU A 215 20.64 5.07 17.39
CA GLU A 215 22.01 5.25 17.84
C GLU A 215 22.80 3.94 17.86
N ALA A 216 22.20 2.85 18.35
CA ALA A 216 22.81 1.53 18.33
C ALA A 216 23.07 1.05 16.88
N SER A 217 22.14 1.31 15.96
CA SER A 217 22.32 1.00 14.53
C SER A 217 23.42 1.82 13.89
N ARG A 218 23.56 3.10 14.22
CA ARG A 218 24.68 3.95 13.80
C ARG A 218 26.02 3.39 14.30
N ASN A 219 26.08 3.02 15.57
CA ASN A 219 27.29 2.48 16.16
C ASN A 219 27.69 1.13 15.52
N PHE A 220 26.70 0.31 15.15
CA PHE A 220 26.93 -0.93 14.39
C PHE A 220 27.47 -0.65 12.98
N ALA A 221 26.89 0.29 12.24
CA ALA A 221 27.37 0.69 10.93
C ALA A 221 28.84 1.21 11.01
N ASN A 222 29.14 2.06 11.99
CA ASN A 222 30.50 2.53 12.26
C ASN A 222 31.47 1.39 12.61
N LYS A 223 31.02 0.39 13.36
CA LYS A 223 31.82 -0.79 13.66
C LYS A 223 32.20 -1.55 12.39
N VAL A 224 31.23 -1.81 11.50
CA VAL A 224 31.46 -2.46 10.22
C VAL A 224 32.44 -1.65 9.35
N TRP A 225 32.19 -0.35 9.24
CA TRP A 225 33.09 0.56 8.49
C TRP A 225 34.51 0.53 9.00
N ASN A 226 34.72 0.68 10.31
CA ASN A 226 36.05 0.72 10.89
C ASN A 226 36.78 -0.62 10.77
N ALA A 227 36.06 -1.75 10.93
CA ALA A 227 36.63 -3.08 10.72
C ALA A 227 37.06 -3.29 9.27
N SER A 228 36.23 -2.89 8.31
CA SER A 228 36.55 -2.96 6.88
C SER A 228 37.73 -2.08 6.51
N ARG A 229 37.74 -0.84 7.02
CA ARG A 229 38.83 0.11 6.82
C ARG A 229 40.16 -0.44 7.39
N PHE A 230 40.10 -1.00 8.59
CA PHE A 230 41.28 -1.63 9.20
C PHE A 230 41.81 -2.78 8.34
N MET A 231 40.93 -3.66 7.86
CA MET A 231 41.31 -4.72 6.94
C MET A 231 41.98 -4.18 5.69
N LEU A 232 41.38 -3.22 5.01
CA LEU A 232 41.92 -2.64 3.76
C LEU A 232 43.27 -1.99 3.97
N MET A 233 43.47 -1.23 5.04
CA MET A 233 44.74 -0.59 5.36
C MET A 233 45.88 -1.58 5.60
N ASN A 234 45.58 -2.79 6.07
CA ASN A 234 46.57 -3.80 6.37
C ASN A 234 46.71 -4.84 5.25
N PHE A 235 45.81 -4.82 4.27
CA PHE A 235 45.79 -5.82 3.20
C PHE A 235 47.05 -5.76 2.32
N GLU A 236 47.47 -4.57 1.92
CA GLU A 236 48.68 -4.37 1.10
C GLU A 236 49.94 -4.86 1.83
N GLN A 237 50.08 -4.50 3.10
CA GLN A 237 51.20 -4.94 3.92
C GLN A 237 51.21 -6.45 4.14
N ALA A 238 50.04 -7.07 4.26
CA ALA A 238 49.93 -8.52 4.38
C ALA A 238 50.31 -9.22 3.08
N ALA A 239 49.88 -8.67 1.93
CA ALA A 239 50.24 -9.19 0.60
C ALA A 239 51.77 -9.13 0.35
N GLU A 240 52.40 -8.00 0.70
CA GLU A 240 53.86 -7.83 0.61
C GLU A 240 54.61 -8.84 1.47
N LYS A 241 54.06 -9.23 2.63
CA LYS A 241 54.64 -10.24 3.53
C LYS A 241 54.26 -11.67 3.17
N GLY A 242 53.57 -11.90 2.07
CA GLY A 242 53.12 -13.23 1.65
C GLY A 242 52.06 -13.87 2.58
N LEU A 243 51.36 -13.04 3.39
CA LEU A 243 50.31 -13.54 4.28
C LEU A 243 49.00 -13.71 3.50
N SER A 244 48.34 -14.85 3.68
CA SER A 244 47.00 -15.07 3.10
C SER A 244 45.92 -14.41 3.91
N LEU A 245 44.75 -14.19 3.30
CA LEU A 245 43.55 -13.63 3.98
C LEU A 245 43.15 -14.44 5.23
N ILE A 246 43.44 -15.73 5.29
CA ILE A 246 43.17 -16.61 6.43
C ILE A 246 43.92 -16.10 7.68
N HIS A 247 45.14 -15.63 7.54
CA HIS A 247 45.94 -15.12 8.66
C HIS A 247 45.45 -13.77 9.21
N ILE A 248 44.66 -13.04 8.42
CA ILE A 248 44.11 -11.73 8.82
C ILE A 248 42.75 -11.90 9.48
N SER A 249 41.99 -12.92 9.11
CA SER A 249 40.60 -13.14 9.50
C SER A 249 40.38 -14.13 10.63
N GLU A 250 41.40 -14.90 11.04
CA GLU A 250 41.23 -15.79 12.20
C GLU A 250 41.16 -15.01 13.49
N PRO A 251 40.03 -15.13 14.24
CA PRO A 251 39.96 -14.56 15.57
C PRO A 251 41.04 -15.26 16.42
N THR A 252 41.95 -14.48 16.98
CA THR A 252 42.88 -14.96 18.01
C THR A 252 42.05 -15.65 19.09
N ARG A 253 42.05 -16.96 19.14
CA ARG A 253 41.58 -17.70 20.31
C ARG A 253 42.52 -17.35 21.47
N LEU A 254 42.08 -16.47 22.34
CA LEU A 254 42.58 -16.33 23.70
C LEU A 254 41.88 -17.36 24.59
#